data_47785e90320797363bc3f055c972a2d2
#
_entry.id   47785e90320797363bc3f055c972a2d2
#
_cell.length_a   1.000
_cell.length_b   1.000
_cell.length_c   1.000
_cell.angle_alpha   90.00
_cell.angle_beta   90.00
_cell.angle_gamma   90.00
#
_symmetry.space_group_name_H-M   'P 1'
#
loop_
_entity.id
_entity.type
_entity.pdbx_description
1 polymer ?
#
loop_
_entity_poly.entity_id
_entity_poly.type
_entity_poly.pdbx_seq_one_letter_code
_entity_poly.pdbx_strand_id
1 'polypeptide(L)'
;KPDNGTRQQYYGWVLLFDPAFIQGTDISRRMDSYHYFEYNANEALFLTEEEKEVLNRVMATLRNELANHGGEESSDNIVRDMILLVLDYCSRFYARQFKDVAKGDADILTRFQQVLDDYYAQKLQRQNGVPSVKYCASELFLSPNYFGDVIRQCLGQSPKDYIQQYVTARAKNLLLSWKNI
;
A
#
# COMPACT_ATOMS: atom_id res chain seq x y z
N LYS A 1 -23.43 19.67 2.13
CA LYS A 1 -23.30 20.89 1.30
C LYS A 1 -24.11 20.70 0.05
N PRO A 2 -24.88 21.69 -0.42
CA PRO A 2 -25.61 21.54 -1.67
C PRO A 2 -24.61 21.41 -2.81
N ASP A 3 -24.86 20.42 -3.66
CA ASP A 3 -24.12 20.17 -4.89
C ASP A 3 -24.39 21.34 -5.83
N ASN A 4 -23.38 22.15 -6.12
CA ASN A 4 -23.51 23.36 -6.95
C ASN A 4 -23.65 23.06 -8.45
N GLY A 5 -23.91 21.82 -8.85
CA GLY A 5 -24.16 21.46 -10.25
C GLY A 5 -22.99 21.68 -11.21
N THR A 6 -21.82 22.08 -10.72
CA THR A 6 -20.61 22.20 -11.52
C THR A 6 -20.02 20.80 -11.71
N ARG A 7 -20.19 20.20 -12.88
CA ARG A 7 -19.47 18.99 -13.26
C ARG A 7 -17.96 19.27 -13.13
N GLN A 8 -17.32 18.68 -12.14
CA GLN A 8 -15.85 18.67 -12.09
C GLN A 8 -15.36 17.85 -13.29
N GLN A 9 -14.68 18.51 -14.20
CA GLN A 9 -14.02 17.84 -15.32
C GLN A 9 -12.66 17.38 -14.85
N TYR A 10 -12.52 16.08 -14.66
CA TYR A 10 -11.24 15.45 -14.33
C TYR A 10 -10.40 15.32 -15.60
N TYR A 11 -9.16 15.81 -15.55
CA TYR A 11 -8.16 15.59 -16.61
C TYR A 11 -7.14 14.59 -16.12
N GLY A 12 -6.83 13.57 -16.94
CA GLY A 12 -5.85 12.58 -16.58
C GLY A 12 -5.87 11.37 -17.50
N TRP A 13 -5.10 10.37 -17.12
CA TRP A 13 -5.01 9.09 -17.79
C TRP A 13 -5.82 8.04 -17.03
N VAL A 14 -6.46 7.16 -17.77
CA VAL A 14 -7.05 5.92 -17.27
C VAL A 14 -6.42 4.78 -18.05
N LEU A 15 -5.78 3.85 -17.36
CA LEU A 15 -5.23 2.64 -17.94
C LEU A 15 -6.17 1.47 -17.60
N LEU A 16 -6.77 0.90 -18.62
CA LEU A 16 -7.63 -0.29 -18.51
C LEU A 16 -7.07 -1.37 -19.44
N PHE A 17 -6.98 -2.59 -18.94
CA PHE A 17 -6.58 -3.74 -19.73
C PHE A 17 -7.38 -4.99 -19.31
N ASP A 18 -7.62 -5.87 -20.26
CA ASP A 18 -8.29 -7.15 -20.01
C ASP A 18 -7.31 -8.10 -19.29
N PRO A 19 -7.73 -8.79 -18.21
CA PRO A 19 -6.93 -9.83 -17.59
C PRO A 19 -6.40 -10.89 -18.58
N ALA A 20 -7.16 -11.21 -19.62
CA ALA A 20 -6.73 -12.13 -20.66
C ALA A 20 -5.52 -11.60 -21.46
N PHE A 21 -5.39 -10.28 -21.64
CA PHE A 21 -4.28 -9.66 -22.35
C PHE A 21 -2.94 -9.87 -21.65
N ILE A 22 -2.95 -9.96 -20.31
CA ILE A 22 -1.74 -10.13 -19.51
C ILE A 22 -1.52 -11.59 -19.07
N GLN A 23 -2.47 -12.50 -19.35
CA GLN A 23 -2.38 -13.89 -18.93
C GLN A 23 -1.14 -14.58 -19.50
N GLY A 24 -0.41 -15.33 -18.64
CA GLY A 24 0.82 -16.03 -19.02
C GLY A 24 2.06 -15.14 -19.17
N THR A 25 1.94 -13.85 -18.96
CA THR A 25 3.05 -12.87 -19.03
C THR A 25 3.67 -12.61 -17.65
N ASP A 26 4.77 -11.86 -17.63
CA ASP A 26 5.42 -11.42 -16.40
C ASP A 26 4.51 -10.51 -15.55
N ILE A 27 3.61 -9.76 -16.17
CA ILE A 27 2.65 -8.92 -15.47
C ILE A 27 1.75 -9.79 -14.60
N SER A 28 1.13 -10.83 -15.17
CA SER A 28 0.23 -11.71 -14.43
C SER A 28 0.92 -12.42 -13.25
N ARG A 29 2.20 -12.80 -13.41
CA ARG A 29 3.00 -13.40 -12.35
C ARG A 29 3.33 -12.44 -11.21
N ARG A 30 3.38 -11.14 -11.50
CA ARG A 30 3.74 -10.09 -10.55
C ARG A 30 2.54 -9.34 -9.96
N MET A 31 1.31 -9.61 -10.46
CA MET A 31 0.10 -8.90 -10.01
C MET A 31 -0.07 -8.93 -8.50
N ASP A 32 0.15 -10.08 -7.86
CA ASP A 32 0.04 -10.23 -6.39
C ASP A 32 1.06 -9.38 -5.62
N SER A 33 2.14 -8.92 -6.27
CA SER A 33 3.14 -8.04 -5.65
C SER A 33 2.78 -6.56 -5.69
N TYR A 34 1.78 -6.19 -6.48
CA TYR A 34 1.29 -4.81 -6.59
C TYR A 34 0.17 -4.56 -5.57
N HIS A 35 0.51 -4.58 -4.27
CA HIS A 35 -0.44 -4.48 -3.15
C HIS A 35 -1.32 -3.23 -3.20
N TYR A 36 -0.90 -2.17 -3.89
CA TYR A 36 -1.64 -0.91 -3.98
C TYR A 36 -2.97 -1.02 -4.74
N PHE A 37 -3.22 -2.11 -5.47
CA PHE A 37 -4.54 -2.40 -6.01
C PHE A 37 -5.59 -2.72 -4.93
N GLU A 38 -5.14 -3.09 -3.74
CA GLU A 38 -5.99 -3.42 -2.60
C GLU A 38 -6.03 -2.29 -1.54
N TYR A 39 -5.44 -1.14 -1.83
CA TYR A 39 -5.46 0.00 -0.94
C TYR A 39 -6.81 0.72 -0.97
N ASN A 40 -7.17 1.37 0.12
CA ASN A 40 -8.37 2.19 0.19
C ASN A 40 -8.21 3.47 -0.65
N ALA A 41 -9.32 4.07 -1.06
CA ALA A 41 -9.30 5.29 -1.87
C ALA A 41 -8.58 6.49 -1.19
N ASN A 42 -8.56 6.53 0.14
CA ASN A 42 -7.84 7.54 0.92
C ASN A 42 -6.33 7.27 1.07
N GLU A 43 -5.87 6.11 0.59
CA GLU A 43 -4.46 5.69 0.58
C GLU A 43 -3.83 5.89 -0.81
N ALA A 44 -4.35 6.84 -1.58
CA ALA A 44 -3.90 7.11 -2.93
C ALA A 44 -2.44 7.58 -2.99
N LEU A 45 -1.81 7.30 -4.13
CA LEU A 45 -0.46 7.77 -4.42
C LEU A 45 -0.48 9.27 -4.74
N PHE A 46 0.27 10.05 -3.97
CA PHE A 46 0.51 11.46 -4.23
C PHE A 46 1.82 11.64 -5.01
N LEU A 47 1.69 12.00 -6.28
CA LEU A 47 2.83 12.15 -7.18
C LEU A 47 3.48 13.53 -7.01
N THR A 48 4.81 13.57 -7.07
CA THR A 48 5.55 14.82 -7.30
C THR A 48 5.39 15.27 -8.76
N GLU A 49 5.79 16.51 -9.08
CA GLU A 49 5.70 17.00 -10.46
C GLU A 49 6.59 16.19 -11.40
N GLU A 50 7.79 15.80 -10.96
CA GLU A 50 8.69 14.94 -11.74
C GLU A 50 8.10 13.55 -11.98
N GLU A 51 7.43 12.97 -10.98
CA GLU A 51 6.76 11.67 -11.10
C GLU A 51 5.57 11.74 -12.06
N LYS A 52 4.80 12.83 -12.03
CA LYS A 52 3.72 13.10 -12.99
C LYS A 52 4.26 13.19 -14.42
N GLU A 53 5.38 13.89 -14.62
CA GLU A 53 6.00 13.98 -15.95
C GLU A 53 6.46 12.62 -16.47
N VAL A 54 7.03 11.78 -15.59
CA VAL A 54 7.45 10.41 -15.97
C VAL A 54 6.25 9.60 -16.44
N LEU A 55 5.17 9.54 -15.63
CA LEU A 55 3.96 8.78 -16.00
C LEU A 55 3.30 9.36 -17.25
N ASN A 56 3.23 10.68 -17.39
CA ASN A 56 2.65 11.32 -18.57
C ASN A 56 3.40 10.91 -19.86
N ARG A 57 4.74 10.85 -19.83
CA ARG A 57 5.53 10.41 -20.98
C ARG A 57 5.26 8.95 -21.33
N VAL A 58 5.25 8.07 -20.33
CA VAL A 58 4.99 6.63 -20.56
C VAL A 58 3.58 6.42 -21.11
N MET A 59 2.57 7.05 -20.51
CA MET A 59 1.18 6.95 -20.96
C MET A 59 0.95 7.53 -22.34
N ALA A 60 1.61 8.64 -22.69
CA ALA A 60 1.56 9.22 -24.03
C ALA A 60 2.21 8.29 -25.08
N THR A 61 3.33 7.67 -24.74
CA THR A 61 4.00 6.69 -25.63
C THR A 61 3.11 5.46 -25.83
N LEU A 62 2.54 4.90 -24.75
CA LEU A 62 1.62 3.77 -24.81
C LEU A 62 0.40 4.07 -25.70
N ARG A 63 -0.20 5.25 -25.54
CA ARG A 63 -1.32 5.67 -26.40
C ARG A 63 -0.91 5.75 -27.88
N ASN A 64 0.28 6.30 -28.16
CA ASN A 64 0.78 6.41 -29.53
C ASN A 64 1.06 5.02 -30.16
N GLU A 65 1.60 4.10 -29.37
CA GLU A 65 1.81 2.70 -29.80
C GLU A 65 0.49 2.04 -30.20
N LEU A 66 -0.51 2.13 -29.32
CA LEU A 66 -1.85 1.59 -29.58
C LEU A 66 -2.53 2.25 -30.81
N ALA A 67 -2.33 3.55 -31.01
CA ALA A 67 -2.96 4.27 -32.11
C ALA A 67 -2.35 3.94 -33.48
N ASN A 68 -1.02 3.67 -33.53
CA ASN A 68 -0.29 3.47 -34.79
C ASN A 68 -0.08 2.00 -35.15
N HIS A 69 0.01 1.11 -34.14
CA HIS A 69 0.39 -0.30 -34.31
C HIS A 69 -0.55 -1.27 -33.59
N GLY A 70 -1.68 -0.79 -33.06
CA GLY A 70 -2.64 -1.65 -32.34
C GLY A 70 -3.13 -2.79 -33.23
N GLY A 71 -3.04 -4.04 -32.69
CA GLY A 71 -3.42 -5.26 -33.39
C GLY A 71 -2.24 -6.00 -34.04
N GLU A 72 -1.01 -5.46 -33.99
CA GLU A 72 0.20 -6.17 -34.35
C GLU A 72 0.73 -6.98 -33.16
N GLU A 73 1.13 -8.23 -33.34
CA GLU A 73 1.67 -9.07 -32.26
C GLU A 73 2.91 -8.46 -31.60
N SER A 74 3.75 -7.79 -32.39
CA SER A 74 4.93 -7.06 -31.89
C SER A 74 4.55 -5.88 -30.98
N SER A 75 3.47 -5.16 -31.32
CA SER A 75 2.93 -4.06 -30.53
C SER A 75 2.36 -4.54 -29.20
N ASP A 76 1.67 -5.69 -29.20
CA ASP A 76 1.14 -6.28 -27.96
C ASP A 76 2.23 -6.52 -26.90
N ASN A 77 3.41 -6.96 -27.30
CA ASN A 77 4.53 -7.16 -26.39
C ASN A 77 5.04 -5.82 -25.83
N ILE A 78 5.19 -4.81 -26.71
CA ILE A 78 5.58 -3.46 -26.30
C ILE A 78 4.57 -2.88 -25.32
N VAL A 79 3.27 -3.02 -25.61
CA VAL A 79 2.19 -2.55 -24.72
C VAL A 79 2.24 -3.24 -23.35
N ARG A 80 2.47 -4.56 -23.31
CA ARG A 80 2.65 -5.31 -22.03
C ARG A 80 3.83 -4.78 -21.24
N ASP A 81 4.98 -4.59 -21.87
CA ASP A 81 6.17 -4.05 -21.19
C ASP A 81 5.93 -2.63 -20.66
N MET A 82 5.18 -1.80 -21.42
CA MET A 82 4.82 -0.46 -20.97
C MET A 82 3.84 -0.48 -19.81
N ILE A 83 2.86 -1.39 -19.78
CA ILE A 83 1.98 -1.59 -18.61
C ILE A 83 2.83 -1.97 -17.39
N LEU A 84 3.73 -2.94 -17.53
CA LEU A 84 4.62 -3.36 -16.45
C LEU A 84 5.46 -2.19 -15.94
N LEU A 85 5.98 -1.35 -16.85
CA LEU A 85 6.74 -0.16 -16.49
C LEU A 85 5.92 0.83 -15.67
N VAL A 86 4.64 1.09 -16.04
CA VAL A 86 3.75 1.95 -15.28
C VAL A 86 3.54 1.39 -13.86
N LEU A 87 3.28 0.09 -13.74
CA LEU A 87 3.06 -0.57 -12.45
C LEU A 87 4.31 -0.50 -11.57
N ASP A 88 5.49 -0.70 -12.14
CA ASP A 88 6.77 -0.59 -11.42
C ASP A 88 7.07 0.85 -10.98
N TYR A 89 6.74 1.85 -11.79
CA TYR A 89 6.83 3.24 -11.39
C TYR A 89 5.89 3.55 -10.21
N CYS A 90 4.65 3.09 -10.24
CA CYS A 90 3.72 3.25 -9.13
C CYS A 90 4.27 2.63 -7.84
N SER A 91 4.81 1.40 -7.91
CA SER A 91 5.45 0.74 -6.76
C SER A 91 6.61 1.57 -6.19
N ARG A 92 7.48 2.11 -7.06
CA ARG A 92 8.60 2.96 -6.66
C ARG A 92 8.14 4.24 -5.99
N PHE A 93 7.09 4.86 -6.51
CA PHE A 93 6.55 6.11 -5.99
C PHE A 93 5.84 5.90 -4.65
N TYR A 94 5.12 4.79 -4.47
CA TYR A 94 4.62 4.40 -3.14
C TYR A 94 5.75 4.18 -2.14
N ALA A 95 6.84 3.51 -2.53
CA ALA A 95 7.99 3.32 -1.66
C ALA A 95 8.64 4.64 -1.23
N ARG A 96 8.68 5.66 -2.12
CA ARG A 96 9.08 7.03 -1.76
C ARG A 96 8.10 7.64 -0.76
N GLN A 97 6.78 7.58 -1.07
CA GLN A 97 5.74 8.13 -0.20
C GLN A 97 5.81 7.54 1.22
N PHE A 98 6.01 6.23 1.35
CA PHE A 98 6.15 5.57 2.66
C PHE A 98 7.40 6.03 3.41
N LYS A 99 8.52 6.32 2.71
CA LYS A 99 9.71 6.89 3.34
C LYS A 99 9.47 8.31 3.87
N ASP A 100 8.67 9.08 3.15
CA ASP A 100 8.33 10.44 3.57
C ASP A 100 7.39 10.41 4.78
N VAL A 101 6.41 9.50 4.78
CA VAL A 101 5.56 9.19 5.95
C VAL A 101 6.42 8.76 7.14
N ALA A 102 7.39 7.86 6.92
CA ALA A 102 8.30 7.39 7.99
C ALA A 102 9.18 8.50 8.58
N LYS A 103 9.52 9.53 7.80
CA LYS A 103 10.33 10.68 8.26
C LYS A 103 9.51 11.77 8.93
N GLY A 104 8.25 11.95 8.49
CA GLY A 104 7.36 13.00 8.97
C GLY A 104 6.44 12.57 10.10
N ASP A 105 6.08 11.30 10.14
CA ASP A 105 5.13 10.72 11.07
C ASP A 105 5.76 9.63 11.96
N ALA A 106 6.47 10.07 12.99
CA ALA A 106 6.57 9.27 14.21
C ALA A 106 5.15 8.85 14.71
N ASP A 107 4.12 9.47 14.16
CA ASP A 107 2.70 9.31 14.49
C ASP A 107 2.19 7.90 14.19
N ILE A 108 2.44 7.31 13.01
CA ILE A 108 1.86 5.99 12.71
C ILE A 108 2.40 4.88 13.60
N LEU A 109 3.68 4.94 13.94
CA LEU A 109 4.30 3.98 14.86
C LEU A 109 3.80 4.20 16.29
N THR A 110 3.70 5.44 16.71
CA THR A 110 3.15 5.82 18.02
C THR A 110 1.69 5.39 18.14
N ARG A 111 0.88 5.65 17.12
CA ARG A 111 -0.52 5.23 17.07
C ARG A 111 -0.65 3.70 17.04
N PHE A 112 0.20 3.01 16.28
CA PHE A 112 0.21 1.54 16.29
C PHE A 112 0.55 0.98 17.66
N GLN A 113 1.55 1.57 18.32
CA GLN A 113 1.90 1.18 19.70
C GLN A 113 0.75 1.46 20.66
N GLN A 114 0.09 2.60 20.53
CA GLN A 114 -1.10 2.95 21.33
C GLN A 114 -2.24 1.94 21.13
N VAL A 115 -2.52 1.50 19.90
CA VAL A 115 -3.51 0.46 19.60
C VAL A 115 -3.19 -0.83 20.35
N LEU A 116 -1.91 -1.23 20.40
CA LEU A 116 -1.49 -2.43 21.14
C LEU A 116 -1.66 -2.23 22.65
N ASP A 117 -1.26 -1.06 23.18
CA ASP A 117 -1.40 -0.74 24.62
C ASP A 117 -2.87 -0.75 25.05
N ASP A 118 -3.75 -0.11 24.27
CA ASP A 118 -5.19 -0.05 24.52
C ASP A 118 -5.84 -1.44 24.47
N TYR A 119 -5.44 -2.27 23.48
CA TYR A 119 -5.93 -3.65 23.37
C TYR A 119 -5.68 -4.45 24.66
N TYR A 120 -4.48 -4.34 25.22
CA TYR A 120 -4.12 -5.04 26.44
C TYR A 120 -4.67 -4.36 27.71
N ALA A 121 -4.80 -3.03 27.72
CA ALA A 121 -5.43 -2.31 28.83
C ALA A 121 -6.91 -2.69 28.99
N GLN A 122 -7.62 -2.81 27.87
CA GLN A 122 -9.03 -3.26 27.84
C GLN A 122 -9.19 -4.77 28.03
N LYS A 123 -8.09 -5.52 28.19
CA LYS A 123 -8.09 -6.98 28.40
C LYS A 123 -8.72 -7.77 27.25
N LEU A 124 -8.73 -7.23 26.03
CA LEU A 124 -9.31 -7.86 24.84
C LEU A 124 -8.64 -9.19 24.48
N GLN A 125 -7.36 -9.36 24.85
CA GLN A 125 -6.61 -10.60 24.65
C GLN A 125 -7.23 -11.81 25.36
N ARG A 126 -8.07 -11.58 26.37
CA ARG A 126 -8.75 -12.68 27.08
C ARG A 126 -9.81 -13.39 26.24
N GLN A 127 -10.40 -12.65 25.30
CA GLN A 127 -11.46 -13.14 24.41
C GLN A 127 -10.92 -13.43 23.01
N ASN A 128 -10.04 -12.56 22.49
CA ASN A 128 -9.63 -12.54 21.10
C ASN A 128 -8.19 -13.03 20.88
N GLY A 129 -7.43 -13.34 21.95
CA GLY A 129 -6.03 -13.73 21.85
C GLY A 129 -5.11 -12.57 21.47
N VAL A 130 -4.07 -12.85 20.68
CA VAL A 130 -3.13 -11.83 20.20
C VAL A 130 -3.80 -10.97 19.12
N PRO A 131 -3.66 -9.62 19.15
CA PRO A 131 -4.26 -8.77 18.14
C PRO A 131 -3.73 -9.10 16.74
N SER A 132 -4.64 -9.19 15.78
CA SER A 132 -4.28 -9.46 14.38
C SER A 132 -3.82 -8.18 13.67
N VAL A 133 -3.05 -8.35 12.58
CA VAL A 133 -2.68 -7.23 11.70
C VAL A 133 -3.92 -6.50 11.19
N LYS A 134 -4.96 -7.25 10.81
CA LYS A 134 -6.24 -6.70 10.34
C LYS A 134 -6.92 -5.83 11.41
N TYR A 135 -6.92 -6.28 12.66
CA TYR A 135 -7.44 -5.49 13.78
C TYR A 135 -6.67 -4.19 13.94
N CYS A 136 -5.34 -4.24 14.00
CA CYS A 136 -4.51 -3.03 14.16
C CYS A 136 -4.68 -2.06 12.99
N ALA A 137 -4.76 -2.56 11.75
CA ALA A 137 -5.01 -1.74 10.58
C ALA A 137 -6.38 -1.05 10.67
N SER A 138 -7.44 -1.78 11.07
CA SER A 138 -8.78 -1.20 11.20
C SER A 138 -8.87 -0.10 12.26
N GLU A 139 -8.20 -0.27 13.42
CA GLU A 139 -8.13 0.78 14.45
C GLU A 139 -7.40 2.05 13.98
N LEU A 140 -6.51 1.89 12.99
CA LEU A 140 -5.79 3.00 12.36
C LEU A 140 -6.50 3.57 11.13
N PHE A 141 -7.66 3.02 10.74
CA PHE A 141 -8.43 3.36 9.54
C PHE A 141 -7.65 3.12 8.25
N LEU A 142 -6.81 2.07 8.24
CA LEU A 142 -5.98 1.69 7.10
C LEU A 142 -6.39 0.31 6.55
N SER A 143 -6.13 0.10 5.25
CA SER A 143 -6.18 -1.24 4.68
C SER A 143 -5.04 -2.11 5.23
N PRO A 144 -5.23 -3.42 5.40
CA PRO A 144 -4.18 -4.30 5.92
C PRO A 144 -2.90 -4.29 5.07
N ASN A 145 -3.03 -4.16 3.75
CA ASN A 145 -1.90 -4.15 2.83
C ASN A 145 -1.12 -2.84 2.92
N TYR A 146 -1.82 -1.68 2.89
CA TYR A 146 -1.16 -0.38 3.09
C TYR A 146 -0.45 -0.30 4.44
N PHE A 147 -1.14 -0.70 5.53
CA PHE A 147 -0.54 -0.76 6.85
C PHE A 147 0.69 -1.67 6.89
N GLY A 148 0.60 -2.85 6.24
CA GLY A 148 1.72 -3.80 6.12
C GLY A 148 2.95 -3.18 5.45
N ASP A 149 2.74 -2.48 4.33
CA ASP A 149 3.82 -1.89 3.55
C ASP A 149 4.44 -0.66 4.23
N VAL A 150 3.62 0.20 4.85
CA VAL A 150 4.11 1.32 5.66
C VAL A 150 4.96 0.83 6.84
N ILE A 151 4.46 -0.11 7.63
CA ILE A 151 5.20 -0.61 8.81
C ILE A 151 6.49 -1.31 8.39
N ARG A 152 6.46 -2.09 7.30
CA ARG A 152 7.68 -2.73 6.76
C ARG A 152 8.71 -1.69 6.32
N GLN A 153 8.27 -0.61 5.69
CA GLN A 153 9.16 0.48 5.28
C GLN A 153 9.72 1.25 6.47
N CYS A 154 8.92 1.47 7.53
CA CYS A 154 9.34 2.21 8.73
C CYS A 154 10.27 1.42 9.63
N LEU A 155 9.99 0.11 9.84
CA LEU A 155 10.64 -0.72 10.84
C LEU A 155 11.56 -1.80 10.26
N GLY A 156 11.56 -2.03 8.93
CA GLY A 156 12.28 -3.13 8.29
C GLY A 156 11.73 -4.52 8.65
N GLN A 157 10.56 -4.60 9.28
CA GLN A 157 9.92 -5.86 9.69
C GLN A 157 8.40 -5.80 9.48
N SER A 158 7.75 -6.98 9.41
CA SER A 158 6.31 -7.03 9.24
C SER A 158 5.56 -6.57 10.50
N PRO A 159 4.31 -6.06 10.37
CA PRO A 159 3.46 -5.77 11.53
C PRO A 159 3.26 -6.98 12.43
N LYS A 160 3.18 -8.19 11.85
CA LYS A 160 3.04 -9.44 12.58
C LYS A 160 4.25 -9.69 13.49
N ASP A 161 5.46 -9.50 12.98
CA ASP A 161 6.69 -9.69 13.76
C ASP A 161 6.79 -8.65 14.89
N TYR A 162 6.41 -7.41 14.61
CA TYR A 162 6.37 -6.35 15.61
C TYR A 162 5.38 -6.69 16.73
N ILE A 163 4.15 -7.11 16.40
CA ILE A 163 3.15 -7.55 17.39
C ILE A 163 3.72 -8.68 18.25
N GLN A 164 4.36 -9.68 17.65
CA GLN A 164 4.95 -10.80 18.37
C GLN A 164 6.06 -10.36 19.33
N GLN A 165 6.91 -9.43 18.91
CA GLN A 165 7.95 -8.85 19.78
C GLN A 165 7.33 -8.07 20.94
N TYR A 166 6.32 -7.24 20.69
CA TYR A 166 5.60 -6.48 21.70
C TYR A 166 4.98 -7.42 22.75
N VAL A 167 4.29 -8.47 22.32
CA VAL A 167 3.66 -9.47 23.22
C VAL A 167 4.72 -10.16 24.06
N THR A 168 5.83 -10.56 23.47
CA THR A 168 6.93 -11.23 24.16
C THR A 168 7.57 -10.31 25.22
N ALA A 169 7.81 -9.05 24.88
CA ALA A 169 8.36 -8.07 25.82
C ALA A 169 7.41 -7.83 27.00
N ARG A 170 6.09 -7.68 26.70
CA ARG A 170 5.06 -7.50 27.73
C ARG A 170 4.96 -8.69 28.67
N ALA A 171 4.99 -9.93 28.13
CA ALA A 171 4.97 -11.15 28.94
C ALA A 171 6.19 -11.24 29.86
N LYS A 172 7.39 -10.93 29.36
CA LYS A 172 8.62 -10.89 30.17
C LYS A 172 8.50 -9.88 31.32
N ASN A 173 8.01 -8.67 31.04
CA ASN A 173 7.84 -7.63 32.06
C ASN A 173 6.85 -8.07 33.15
N LEU A 174 5.75 -8.72 32.80
CA LEU A 174 4.80 -9.26 33.77
C LEU A 174 5.42 -10.34 34.68
N LEU A 175 6.18 -11.26 34.09
CA LEU A 175 6.87 -12.31 34.85
C LEU A 175 7.93 -11.75 35.81
N LEU A 176 8.65 -10.70 35.41
CA LEU A 176 9.62 -10.04 36.26
C LEU A 176 8.98 -9.28 37.42
N SER A 177 7.82 -8.63 37.19
CA SER A 177 7.07 -7.94 38.27
C SER A 177 6.53 -8.90 39.31
N TRP A 178 6.22 -10.16 38.94
CA TRP A 178 5.74 -11.19 39.88
C TRP A 178 6.85 -11.76 40.77
N LYS A 179 8.12 -11.65 40.36
CA LYS A 179 9.26 -12.09 41.19
C LYS A 179 9.64 -11.13 42.32
N ASN A 180 9.07 -9.92 42.32
CA ASN A 180 9.36 -8.86 43.29
C ASN A 180 8.23 -8.69 44.33
N ILE A 181 7.28 -9.63 44.41
CA ILE A 181 6.26 -9.77 45.44
C ILE A 181 6.54 -11.03 46.26
#